data_1536f68c55658cf32e71a46e4b2d79fb
#
_entry.id   1536f68c55658cf32e71a46e4b2d79fb
#
_cell.length_a   1.000
_cell.length_b   1.000
_cell.length_c   1.000
_cell.angle_alpha   90.00
_cell.angle_beta   90.00
_cell.angle_gamma   90.00
#
_symmetry.space_group_name_H-M   'P 1'
#
loop_
_entity.id
_entity.type
_entity.pdbx_description
1 polymer ?
#
loop_
_entity_poly.entity_id
_entity_poly.type
_entity_poly.pdbx_seq_one_letter_code
_entity_poly.pdbx_strand_id
1 'polypeptide(L)'
;MKPCSAAMVGAFLLAYIIMDLLLKCEAQEIHQAKIFSENKEVPEGGRLEVTCSTFGFIGKAVYLYLCKNGKAIEMKNGRTQDTTFKIEKIAMNHSGNYSCVFSEERLQINKVTGYGHNYIFINVIESFIYTQIHLLKSQVPVGSNAEFNCTTSSPLRNKQSRNMILVYLIKNGNPVKVNIWDKEKTMTTFTLREVQMEDAGTYSCVVLLNILPYHEMKIHQNIKVDLHVTATSHSGLIVIMGSVTALLLSLFLGIWALIQRRDEE
;
A
#
# COMPACT_ATOMS: atom_id res chain seq x y z
N MET A 1 10.29 -38.08 81.00
CA MET A 1 10.09 -36.65 80.78
C MET A 1 10.16 -36.37 79.26
N LYS A 2 9.15 -35.76 78.73
CA LYS A 2 8.80 -35.69 77.23
C LYS A 2 9.70 -34.76 76.43
N PRO A 3 10.08 -35.13 75.20
CA PRO A 3 10.65 -34.21 74.25
C PRO A 3 9.52 -33.64 73.34
N CYS A 4 8.75 -32.67 73.83
CA CYS A 4 7.69 -32.02 73.03
C CYS A 4 8.02 -30.65 72.55
N SER A 5 9.24 -30.15 72.81
CA SER A 5 9.55 -28.74 72.41
C SER A 5 10.25 -28.55 71.06
N ALA A 6 10.94 -29.55 70.54
CA ALA A 6 11.68 -29.43 69.30
C ALA A 6 10.77 -29.51 68.04
N ALA A 7 9.68 -30.23 68.06
CA ALA A 7 8.75 -30.39 66.99
C ALA A 7 7.88 -29.13 66.75
N MET A 8 7.55 -28.40 67.78
CA MET A 8 6.77 -27.15 67.64
C MET A 8 7.61 -26.00 67.04
N VAL A 9 8.88 -25.88 67.43
CA VAL A 9 9.76 -24.85 66.93
C VAL A 9 10.01 -25.04 65.41
N GLY A 10 10.16 -26.30 64.94
CA GLY A 10 10.29 -26.61 63.54
C GLY A 10 9.05 -26.27 62.72
N ALA A 11 7.85 -26.50 63.26
CA ALA A 11 6.60 -26.14 62.51
C ALA A 11 6.38 -24.64 62.43
N PHE A 12 6.75 -23.86 63.45
CA PHE A 12 6.70 -22.37 63.34
C PHE A 12 7.73 -21.80 62.42
N LEU A 13 8.94 -22.35 62.34
CA LEU A 13 9.96 -21.94 61.38
C LEU A 13 9.54 -22.24 59.93
N LEU A 14 8.95 -23.42 59.68
CA LEU A 14 8.43 -23.79 58.39
C LEU A 14 7.25 -22.88 57.94
N ALA A 15 6.31 -22.61 58.88
CA ALA A 15 5.23 -21.68 58.63
C ALA A 15 5.71 -20.25 58.35
N TYR A 16 6.75 -19.81 59.06
CA TYR A 16 7.36 -18.48 58.80
C TYR A 16 8.05 -18.41 57.43
N ILE A 17 8.79 -19.45 57.03
CA ILE A 17 9.42 -19.54 55.69
C ILE A 17 8.37 -19.59 54.59
N ILE A 18 7.29 -20.35 54.78
CA ILE A 18 6.19 -20.42 53.81
C ILE A 18 5.46 -19.08 53.75
N MET A 19 5.25 -18.42 54.89
CA MET A 19 4.64 -17.08 54.92
C MET A 19 5.53 -16.04 54.25
N ASP A 20 6.85 -16.11 54.45
CA ASP A 20 7.84 -15.20 53.78
C ASP A 20 7.94 -15.48 52.29
N LEU A 21 7.81 -16.74 51.86
CA LEU A 21 7.72 -17.13 50.45
C LEU A 21 6.40 -16.69 49.79
N LEU A 22 5.29 -16.73 50.57
CA LEU A 22 3.98 -16.26 50.08
C LEU A 22 3.89 -14.73 50.02
N LEU A 23 4.55 -14.04 50.96
CA LEU A 23 4.63 -12.57 50.98
C LEU A 23 5.59 -12.02 49.89
N LYS A 24 6.54 -12.83 49.40
CA LYS A 24 7.42 -12.49 48.25
C LYS A 24 6.79 -12.77 46.90
N CYS A 25 5.52 -13.20 46.84
CA CYS A 25 4.73 -13.07 45.62
C CYS A 25 4.36 -11.59 45.44
N GLU A 26 5.36 -10.73 45.28
CA GLU A 26 5.17 -9.35 44.83
C GLU A 26 4.42 -9.43 43.50
N ALA A 27 3.16 -9.05 43.52
CA ALA A 27 2.42 -8.81 42.31
C ALA A 27 3.22 -7.77 41.53
N GLN A 28 3.82 -8.20 40.42
CA GLN A 28 4.61 -7.33 39.53
C GLN A 28 3.75 -6.11 39.18
N GLU A 29 4.14 -4.95 39.70
CA GLU A 29 3.34 -3.73 39.56
C GLU A 29 3.47 -3.20 38.15
N ILE A 30 2.37 -3.30 37.40
CA ILE A 30 2.25 -2.74 36.05
C ILE A 30 1.46 -1.45 36.18
N HIS A 31 2.08 -0.34 35.77
CA HIS A 31 1.50 1.00 35.81
C HIS A 31 1.02 1.44 34.43
N GLN A 32 -0.03 2.24 34.41
CA GLN A 32 -0.51 2.84 33.18
C GLN A 32 0.39 4.02 32.76
N ALA A 33 0.74 4.08 31.46
CA ALA A 33 1.38 5.22 30.85
C ALA A 33 0.38 5.96 29.94
N LYS A 34 0.58 7.27 29.76
CA LYS A 34 -0.18 8.03 28.77
C LYS A 34 0.25 7.64 27.37
N ILE A 35 -0.71 7.67 26.44
CA ILE A 35 -0.46 7.32 25.04
C ILE A 35 -0.98 8.42 24.12
N PHE A 36 -0.20 8.76 23.11
CA PHE A 36 -0.60 9.68 22.03
C PHE A 36 0.00 9.28 20.70
N SER A 37 -0.71 9.65 19.65
CA SER A 37 -0.26 9.57 18.27
C SER A 37 -0.80 10.80 17.54
N GLU A 38 0.02 11.39 16.68
CA GLU A 38 -0.41 12.52 15.83
C GLU A 38 -1.49 12.10 14.84
N ASN A 39 -1.36 10.89 14.31
CA ASN A 39 -2.28 10.35 13.31
C ASN A 39 -2.99 9.12 13.87
N LYS A 40 -4.31 9.21 13.95
CA LYS A 40 -5.16 8.06 14.30
C LYS A 40 -5.62 7.28 13.07
N GLU A 41 -5.54 7.87 11.88
CA GLU A 41 -5.76 7.21 10.61
C GLU A 41 -4.43 7.12 9.87
N VAL A 42 -3.99 5.89 9.60
CA VAL A 42 -2.70 5.61 8.97
C VAL A 42 -2.94 4.80 7.70
N PRO A 43 -2.41 5.23 6.54
CA PRO A 43 -2.55 4.46 5.31
C PRO A 43 -1.78 3.15 5.39
N GLU A 44 -2.35 2.08 4.82
CA GLU A 44 -1.67 0.79 4.70
C GLU A 44 -0.34 0.95 3.96
N GLY A 45 0.71 0.29 4.44
CA GLY A 45 2.10 0.45 3.96
C GLY A 45 2.84 1.63 4.58
N GLY A 46 2.13 2.53 5.27
CA GLY A 46 2.72 3.68 5.95
C GLY A 46 3.41 3.32 7.27
N ARG A 47 3.74 4.36 8.05
CA ARG A 47 4.37 4.25 9.38
C ARG A 47 3.42 4.73 10.44
N LEU A 48 3.30 3.97 11.53
CA LEU A 48 2.64 4.39 12.76
C LEU A 48 3.67 4.79 13.80
N GLU A 49 3.55 6.00 14.33
CA GLU A 49 4.33 6.47 15.47
C GLU A 49 3.39 6.67 16.67
N VAL A 50 3.73 6.01 17.78
CA VAL A 50 3.00 6.08 19.03
C VAL A 50 3.95 6.44 20.14
N THR A 51 3.63 7.49 20.90
CA THR A 51 4.45 7.92 22.03
C THR A 51 3.76 7.55 23.33
N CYS A 52 4.52 6.86 24.18
CA CYS A 52 4.14 6.51 25.56
C CYS A 52 4.85 7.46 26.53
N SER A 53 4.12 8.03 27.48
CA SER A 53 4.65 8.91 28.52
C SER A 53 4.39 8.36 29.92
N THR A 54 5.46 8.29 30.71
CA THR A 54 5.40 7.92 32.13
C THR A 54 5.21 9.14 33.04
N PHE A 55 4.44 10.09 32.63
CA PHE A 55 4.21 11.40 33.24
C PHE A 55 4.23 11.34 34.78
N GLY A 56 5.22 12.03 35.41
CA GLY A 56 5.39 12.05 36.86
C GLY A 56 6.36 11.00 37.42
N PHE A 57 6.81 10.05 36.62
CA PHE A 57 7.80 9.05 37.03
C PHE A 57 9.21 9.54 36.63
N ILE A 58 9.87 10.29 37.50
CA ILE A 58 11.15 10.95 37.20
C ILE A 58 12.28 10.19 37.90
N GLY A 59 13.36 9.89 37.13
CA GLY A 59 14.67 9.49 37.69
C GLY A 59 14.93 8.00 37.81
N LYS A 60 13.99 7.12 37.48
CA LYS A 60 14.21 5.67 37.43
C LYS A 60 14.14 5.16 35.99
N ALA A 61 14.97 4.19 35.64
CA ALA A 61 14.83 3.44 34.40
C ALA A 61 13.59 2.54 34.50
N VAL A 62 12.73 2.61 33.51
CA VAL A 62 11.51 1.79 33.41
C VAL A 62 11.44 1.06 32.10
N TYR A 63 10.70 -0.02 32.05
CA TYR A 63 10.38 -0.77 30.85
C TYR A 63 8.99 -0.39 30.38
N LEU A 64 8.89 0.24 29.21
CA LEU A 64 7.63 0.63 28.58
C LEU A 64 7.20 -0.44 27.59
N TYR A 65 5.94 -0.78 27.63
CA TYR A 65 5.29 -1.76 26.77
C TYR A 65 4.20 -1.09 25.97
N LEU A 66 4.29 -1.21 24.64
CA LEU A 66 3.20 -0.88 23.75
C LEU A 66 2.28 -2.10 23.68
N CYS A 67 1.01 -1.88 23.97
CA CYS A 67 -0.02 -2.92 23.91
C CYS A 67 -0.98 -2.64 22.75
N LYS A 68 -1.42 -3.69 22.08
CA LYS A 68 -2.49 -3.66 21.10
C LYS A 68 -3.60 -4.61 21.51
N ASN A 69 -4.84 -4.11 21.58
CA ASN A 69 -6.00 -4.87 22.02
C ASN A 69 -5.74 -5.60 23.36
N GLY A 70 -5.08 -4.91 24.30
CA GLY A 70 -4.78 -5.40 25.62
C GLY A 70 -3.55 -6.31 25.73
N LYS A 71 -2.87 -6.66 24.64
CA LYS A 71 -1.66 -7.51 24.66
C LYS A 71 -0.44 -6.71 24.30
N ALA A 72 0.65 -6.84 25.05
CA ALA A 72 1.90 -6.20 24.71
C ALA A 72 2.48 -6.77 23.41
N ILE A 73 2.93 -5.87 22.52
CA ILE A 73 3.49 -6.20 21.21
C ILE A 73 4.95 -5.78 21.08
N GLU A 74 5.37 -4.76 21.81
CA GLU A 74 6.76 -4.25 21.78
C GLU A 74 7.14 -3.71 23.16
N MET A 75 8.45 -3.78 23.51
CA MET A 75 8.99 -3.25 24.75
C MET A 75 10.22 -2.40 24.44
N LYS A 76 10.31 -1.25 25.13
CA LYS A 76 11.49 -0.38 25.12
C LYS A 76 11.91 -0.03 26.54
N ASN A 77 13.23 0.19 26.70
CA ASN A 77 13.76 0.72 27.94
C ASN A 77 13.60 2.25 27.92
N GLY A 78 12.79 2.79 28.80
CA GLY A 78 12.54 4.22 28.95
C GLY A 78 13.50 4.82 29.99
N ARG A 79 14.41 5.71 29.52
CA ARG A 79 15.24 6.54 30.40
C ARG A 79 14.73 7.98 30.48
N THR A 80 13.84 8.33 29.59
CA THR A 80 13.20 9.64 29.46
C THR A 80 11.71 9.50 29.71
N GLN A 81 11.06 10.63 30.02
CA GLN A 81 9.64 10.70 30.27
C GLN A 81 8.80 10.15 29.10
N ASP A 82 9.23 10.40 27.86
CA ASP A 82 8.53 10.03 26.64
C ASP A 82 9.36 9.03 25.83
N THR A 83 8.70 8.00 25.32
CA THR A 83 9.30 6.96 24.48
C THR A 83 8.42 6.72 23.26
N THR A 84 8.97 6.87 22.06
CA THR A 84 8.23 6.66 20.81
C THR A 84 8.48 5.25 20.26
N PHE A 85 7.39 4.56 19.97
CA PHE A 85 7.35 3.30 19.23
C PHE A 85 7.04 3.59 17.78
N LYS A 86 7.71 2.87 16.86
CA LYS A 86 7.54 3.03 15.41
C LYS A 86 7.25 1.68 14.79
N ILE A 87 6.11 1.55 14.16
CA ILE A 87 5.72 0.35 13.42
C ILE A 87 5.77 0.72 11.94
N GLU A 88 6.74 0.13 11.24
CA GLU A 88 6.93 0.33 9.80
C GLU A 88 6.02 -0.60 9.00
N LYS A 89 5.64 -0.18 7.79
CA LYS A 89 4.84 -0.95 6.83
C LYS A 89 3.57 -1.51 7.47
N ILE A 90 2.79 -0.60 8.04
CA ILE A 90 1.56 -0.95 8.74
C ILE A 90 0.56 -1.63 7.77
N ALA A 91 -0.09 -2.70 8.21
CA ALA A 91 -1.10 -3.42 7.43
C ALA A 91 -2.48 -3.29 8.08
N MET A 92 -3.55 -3.65 7.39
CA MET A 92 -4.94 -3.54 7.85
C MET A 92 -5.16 -4.20 9.23
N ASN A 93 -4.48 -5.33 9.48
CA ASN A 93 -4.55 -6.04 10.75
C ASN A 93 -3.89 -5.29 11.93
N HIS A 94 -3.18 -4.18 11.67
CA HIS A 94 -2.66 -3.30 12.72
C HIS A 94 -3.71 -2.31 13.24
N SER A 95 -4.89 -2.24 12.65
CA SER A 95 -6.01 -1.49 13.24
C SER A 95 -6.37 -2.04 14.63
N GLY A 96 -6.70 -1.16 15.57
CA GLY A 96 -7.11 -1.58 16.90
C GLY A 96 -6.83 -0.56 17.99
N ASN A 97 -7.12 -0.97 19.23
CA ASN A 97 -6.88 -0.16 20.42
C ASN A 97 -5.43 -0.32 20.88
N TYR A 98 -4.72 0.79 20.96
CA TYR A 98 -3.36 0.84 21.49
C TYR A 98 -3.35 1.50 22.85
N SER A 99 -2.55 0.94 23.77
CA SER A 99 -2.33 1.46 25.12
C SER A 99 -0.87 1.29 25.50
N CYS A 100 -0.43 2.05 26.51
CA CYS A 100 0.90 1.95 27.07
C CYS A 100 0.83 1.59 28.53
N VAL A 101 1.72 0.70 28.94
CA VAL A 101 1.98 0.38 30.35
C VAL A 101 3.48 0.38 30.61
N PHE A 102 3.89 0.53 31.87
CA PHE A 102 5.28 0.43 32.27
C PHE A 102 5.46 -0.34 33.56
N SER A 103 6.66 -0.85 33.78
CA SER A 103 7.09 -1.49 35.01
C SER A 103 8.53 -1.09 35.33
N GLU A 104 8.90 -1.06 36.59
CA GLU A 104 10.30 -0.89 37.03
C GLU A 104 11.14 -2.12 36.71
N GLU A 105 10.51 -3.28 36.63
CA GLU A 105 11.15 -4.55 36.30
C GLU A 105 10.89 -4.95 34.85
N ARG A 106 11.87 -5.66 34.27
CA ARG A 106 11.72 -6.21 32.92
C ARG A 106 10.81 -7.44 32.91
N LEU A 107 9.61 -7.31 32.38
CA LEU A 107 8.66 -8.40 32.24
C LEU A 107 8.75 -9.04 30.85
N GLN A 108 8.37 -10.31 30.76
CA GLN A 108 8.20 -10.97 29.46
C GLN A 108 7.00 -10.36 28.74
N ILE A 109 7.16 -10.01 27.45
CA ILE A 109 6.12 -9.34 26.64
C ILE A 109 4.80 -10.11 26.68
N ASN A 110 4.84 -11.44 26.57
CA ASN A 110 3.65 -12.30 26.56
C ASN A 110 2.90 -12.36 27.89
N LYS A 111 3.48 -11.88 28.98
CA LYS A 111 2.87 -11.79 30.31
C LYS A 111 2.30 -10.41 30.63
N VAL A 112 2.60 -9.41 29.78
CA VAL A 112 2.13 -8.04 30.01
C VAL A 112 0.80 -7.83 29.29
N THR A 113 -0.19 -7.38 30.04
CA THR A 113 -1.50 -6.99 29.54
C THR A 113 -1.73 -5.52 29.81
N GLY A 114 -2.18 -4.80 28.78
CA GLY A 114 -2.56 -3.39 28.92
C GLY A 114 -3.98 -3.28 29.43
N TYR A 115 -4.13 -2.88 30.69
CA TYR A 115 -5.43 -2.58 31.29
C TYR A 115 -5.63 -1.07 31.37
N GLY A 116 -6.88 -0.62 31.27
CA GLY A 116 -7.30 0.72 31.62
C GLY A 116 -7.97 1.50 30.50
N HIS A 117 -8.45 2.70 30.87
CA HIS A 117 -9.19 3.61 29.99
C HIS A 117 -8.27 4.47 29.10
N ASN A 118 -6.97 4.33 29.25
CA ASN A 118 -5.99 5.12 28.50
C ASN A 118 -5.59 4.37 27.22
N TYR A 119 -6.42 4.46 26.19
CA TYR A 119 -6.14 3.90 24.88
C TYR A 119 -6.48 4.89 23.76
N ILE A 120 -5.82 4.70 22.63
CA ILE A 120 -6.16 5.36 21.36
C ILE A 120 -6.56 4.28 20.35
N PHE A 121 -7.58 4.55 19.56
CA PHE A 121 -7.92 3.71 18.43
C PHE A 121 -7.15 4.17 17.20
N ILE A 122 -6.37 3.27 16.62
CA ILE A 122 -5.67 3.47 15.35
C ILE A 122 -6.46 2.75 14.27
N ASN A 123 -6.83 3.47 13.23
CA ASN A 123 -7.51 2.96 12.06
C ASN A 123 -6.53 2.91 10.89
N VAL A 124 -6.21 1.71 10.42
CA VAL A 124 -5.44 1.56 9.18
C VAL A 124 -6.41 1.61 8.02
N ILE A 125 -6.20 2.56 7.12
CA ILE A 125 -7.07 2.78 5.96
C ILE A 125 -6.39 2.29 4.68
N GLU A 126 -7.19 1.81 3.75
CA GLU A 126 -6.68 1.41 2.44
C GLU A 126 -5.96 2.58 1.76
N SER A 127 -4.78 2.30 1.21
CA SER A 127 -3.98 3.29 0.48
C SER A 127 -4.39 3.43 -0.97
N PHE A 128 -5.05 2.41 -1.53
CA PHE A 128 -5.45 2.36 -2.92
C PHE A 128 -6.82 1.72 -3.07
N ILE A 129 -7.47 2.00 -4.20
CA ILE A 129 -8.74 1.39 -4.59
C ILE A 129 -8.50 0.54 -5.83
N TYR A 130 -9.01 -0.68 -5.82
CA TYR A 130 -9.06 -1.53 -7.00
C TYR A 130 -9.97 -0.90 -8.05
N THR A 131 -9.44 -0.79 -9.25
CA THR A 131 -10.12 -0.26 -10.39
C THR A 131 -10.21 -1.29 -11.50
N GLN A 132 -11.24 -1.19 -12.29
CA GLN A 132 -11.30 -1.89 -13.56
C GLN A 132 -10.69 -1.00 -14.64
N ILE A 133 -10.05 -1.61 -15.63
CA ILE A 133 -9.55 -0.93 -16.81
C ILE A 133 -10.22 -1.52 -18.04
N HIS A 134 -10.66 -0.65 -18.94
CA HIS A 134 -11.21 -1.01 -20.23
C HIS A 134 -10.45 -0.26 -21.33
N LEU A 135 -10.05 -0.99 -22.35
CA LEU A 135 -9.41 -0.45 -23.53
C LEU A 135 -10.44 -0.41 -24.66
N LEU A 136 -10.64 0.76 -25.27
CA LEU A 136 -11.64 0.93 -26.33
C LEU A 136 -11.34 0.08 -27.57
N LYS A 137 -10.05 0.00 -27.92
CA LYS A 137 -9.54 -0.82 -29.02
C LYS A 137 -8.28 -1.52 -28.59
N SER A 138 -8.28 -2.84 -28.60
CA SER A 138 -7.12 -3.64 -28.21
C SER A 138 -5.99 -3.64 -29.26
N GLN A 139 -6.32 -3.33 -30.50
CA GLN A 139 -5.37 -3.19 -31.60
C GLN A 139 -5.44 -1.77 -32.16
N VAL A 140 -4.32 -1.08 -32.19
CA VAL A 140 -4.22 0.33 -32.61
C VAL A 140 -3.04 0.49 -33.56
N PRO A 141 -3.21 1.13 -34.73
CA PRO A 141 -2.11 1.42 -35.64
C PRO A 141 -1.12 2.41 -35.03
N VAL A 142 0.16 2.30 -35.38
CA VAL A 142 1.18 3.31 -35.06
C VAL A 142 0.69 4.70 -35.51
N GLY A 143 0.92 5.72 -34.68
CA GLY A 143 0.49 7.09 -34.90
C GLY A 143 -0.96 7.40 -34.55
N SER A 144 -1.75 6.39 -34.17
CA SER A 144 -3.13 6.58 -33.70
C SER A 144 -3.18 6.80 -32.17
N ASN A 145 -4.37 7.10 -31.64
CA ASN A 145 -4.58 7.26 -30.21
C ASN A 145 -5.14 5.97 -29.58
N ALA A 146 -4.66 5.63 -28.37
CA ALA A 146 -5.22 4.57 -27.54
C ALA A 146 -5.90 5.20 -26.31
N GLU A 147 -7.13 4.76 -26.02
CA GLU A 147 -7.93 5.28 -24.91
C GLU A 147 -8.24 4.18 -23.89
N PHE A 148 -7.91 4.46 -22.62
CA PHE A 148 -8.11 3.60 -21.48
C PHE A 148 -9.10 4.24 -20.51
N ASN A 149 -10.16 3.53 -20.17
CA ASN A 149 -11.13 3.93 -19.16
C ASN A 149 -10.86 3.19 -17.87
N CYS A 150 -10.47 3.94 -16.84
CA CYS A 150 -10.33 3.44 -15.47
C CYS A 150 -11.63 3.67 -14.73
N THR A 151 -12.23 2.62 -14.15
CA THR A 151 -13.53 2.71 -13.48
C THR A 151 -13.48 2.16 -12.06
N THR A 152 -14.33 2.71 -11.19
CA THR A 152 -14.60 2.22 -9.83
C THR A 152 -16.06 1.75 -9.76
N SER A 153 -16.37 0.87 -8.82
CA SER A 153 -17.74 0.36 -8.61
C SER A 153 -18.72 1.43 -8.13
N SER A 154 -18.22 2.50 -7.50
CA SER A 154 -19.02 3.60 -6.97
C SER A 154 -18.21 4.89 -6.91
N PRO A 155 -18.87 6.07 -6.86
CA PRO A 155 -18.18 7.35 -6.60
C PRO A 155 -17.45 7.34 -5.27
N LEU A 156 -16.31 8.05 -5.21
CA LEU A 156 -15.41 8.06 -4.06
C LEU A 156 -15.72 9.18 -3.03
N ARG A 157 -16.92 9.75 -3.05
CA ARG A 157 -17.37 10.84 -2.14
C ARG A 157 -17.10 10.56 -0.68
N ASN A 158 -17.40 9.33 -0.25
CA ASN A 158 -17.38 8.91 1.15
C ASN A 158 -15.99 8.42 1.61
N LYS A 159 -15.01 8.38 0.72
CA LYS A 159 -13.64 8.05 1.11
C LYS A 159 -13.02 9.28 1.75
N GLN A 160 -12.69 9.15 3.01
CA GLN A 160 -12.22 10.21 3.90
C GLN A 160 -10.78 10.62 3.56
N SER A 161 -10.56 11.06 2.33
CA SER A 161 -9.29 11.63 1.90
C SER A 161 -9.40 13.15 1.93
N ARG A 162 -8.65 13.78 2.82
CA ARG A 162 -8.48 15.25 2.83
C ARG A 162 -7.67 15.73 1.63
N ASN A 163 -6.95 14.83 0.96
CA ASN A 163 -6.05 15.10 -0.14
C ASN A 163 -6.69 14.80 -1.50
N MET A 164 -6.05 15.26 -2.56
CA MET A 164 -6.39 14.88 -3.92
C MET A 164 -6.27 13.36 -4.09
N ILE A 165 -7.26 12.77 -4.75
CA ILE A 165 -7.20 11.39 -5.18
C ILE A 165 -6.48 11.35 -6.52
N LEU A 166 -5.43 10.56 -6.61
CA LEU A 166 -4.66 10.39 -7.84
C LEU A 166 -4.98 9.04 -8.48
N VAL A 167 -5.09 9.02 -9.79
CA VAL A 167 -5.20 7.80 -10.58
C VAL A 167 -3.97 7.66 -11.47
N TYR A 168 -3.40 6.48 -11.49
CA TYR A 168 -2.22 6.14 -12.30
C TYR A 168 -2.61 5.14 -13.37
N LEU A 169 -2.19 5.41 -14.61
CA LEU A 169 -2.11 4.42 -15.67
C LEU A 169 -0.73 3.75 -15.58
N ILE A 170 -0.72 2.44 -15.46
CA ILE A 170 0.49 1.63 -15.24
C ILE A 170 0.69 0.74 -16.46
N LYS A 171 1.89 0.72 -17.01
CA LYS A 171 2.31 -0.16 -18.10
C LYS A 171 3.39 -1.11 -17.60
N ASN A 172 3.19 -2.42 -17.74
CA ASN A 172 4.16 -3.45 -17.34
C ASN A 172 4.69 -3.26 -15.90
N GLY A 173 3.82 -2.77 -14.98
CA GLY A 173 4.17 -2.52 -13.58
C GLY A 173 4.74 -1.11 -13.29
N ASN A 174 5.01 -0.28 -14.30
CA ASN A 174 5.54 1.08 -14.13
C ASN A 174 4.48 2.15 -14.43
N PRO A 175 4.40 3.24 -13.66
CA PRO A 175 3.47 4.33 -13.93
C PRO A 175 3.90 5.08 -15.19
N VAL A 176 2.96 5.29 -16.12
CA VAL A 176 3.19 6.02 -17.37
C VAL A 176 2.41 7.32 -17.46
N LYS A 177 1.26 7.40 -16.78
CA LYS A 177 0.47 8.64 -16.68
C LYS A 177 -0.21 8.74 -15.32
N VAL A 178 -0.49 9.99 -14.89
CA VAL A 178 -1.24 10.30 -13.68
C VAL A 178 -2.27 11.38 -13.96
N ASN A 179 -3.47 11.21 -13.40
CA ASN A 179 -4.54 12.20 -13.40
C ASN A 179 -5.10 12.40 -11.99
N ILE A 180 -5.83 13.49 -11.79
CA ILE A 180 -6.64 13.71 -10.60
C ILE A 180 -7.97 12.99 -10.83
N TRP A 181 -8.39 12.18 -9.82
CA TRP A 181 -9.69 11.54 -9.85
C TRP A 181 -10.76 12.51 -9.32
N ASP A 182 -11.80 12.72 -10.12
CA ASP A 182 -12.99 13.43 -9.67
C ASP A 182 -13.82 12.52 -8.75
N LYS A 183 -13.98 12.90 -7.47
CA LYS A 183 -14.69 12.11 -6.45
C LYS A 183 -16.15 11.84 -6.78
N GLU A 184 -16.75 12.68 -7.63
CA GLU A 184 -18.16 12.56 -8.06
C GLU A 184 -18.33 11.56 -9.18
N LYS A 185 -17.25 11.20 -9.87
CA LYS A 185 -17.26 10.30 -11.03
C LYS A 185 -16.83 8.89 -10.66
N THR A 186 -17.28 7.93 -11.44
CA THR A 186 -16.90 6.53 -11.35
C THR A 186 -15.88 6.14 -12.43
N MET A 187 -15.48 7.10 -13.28
CA MET A 187 -14.60 6.85 -14.43
C MET A 187 -13.66 8.01 -14.69
N THR A 188 -12.44 7.67 -15.10
CA THR A 188 -11.45 8.59 -15.67
C THR A 188 -10.85 7.96 -16.92
N THR A 189 -10.66 8.78 -17.96
CA THR A 189 -10.08 8.35 -19.24
C THR A 189 -8.63 8.81 -19.36
N PHE A 190 -7.76 7.91 -19.80
CA PHE A 190 -6.41 8.20 -20.24
C PHE A 190 -6.31 8.04 -21.75
N THR A 191 -5.69 9.02 -22.41
CA THR A 191 -5.39 8.95 -23.84
C THR A 191 -3.89 8.90 -24.03
N LEU A 192 -3.37 7.86 -24.66
CA LEU A 192 -2.04 7.83 -25.26
C LEU A 192 -2.17 8.33 -26.68
N ARG A 193 -1.48 9.44 -27.01
CA ARG A 193 -1.51 10.03 -28.33
C ARG A 193 -0.36 9.50 -29.18
N GLU A 194 -0.62 9.31 -30.47
CA GLU A 194 0.38 8.92 -31.45
C GLU A 194 1.21 7.70 -31.02
N VAL A 195 0.52 6.63 -30.61
CA VAL A 195 1.16 5.43 -30.05
C VAL A 195 2.22 4.88 -30.98
N GLN A 196 3.34 4.45 -30.41
CA GLN A 196 4.46 3.82 -31.09
C GLN A 196 4.48 2.31 -30.78
N MET A 197 5.28 1.53 -31.49
CA MET A 197 5.42 0.09 -31.25
C MET A 197 5.83 -0.23 -29.79
N GLU A 198 6.62 0.65 -29.19
CA GLU A 198 7.04 0.54 -27.80
C GLU A 198 5.89 0.72 -26.78
N ASP A 199 4.78 1.34 -27.19
CA ASP A 199 3.60 1.49 -26.32
C ASP A 199 2.79 0.20 -26.19
N ALA A 200 3.05 -0.81 -26.99
CA ALA A 200 2.47 -2.13 -26.81
C ALA A 200 2.83 -2.69 -25.42
N GLY A 201 1.88 -3.36 -24.76
CA GLY A 201 2.10 -3.94 -23.45
C GLY A 201 0.83 -4.07 -22.62
N THR A 202 1.03 -4.52 -21.38
CA THR A 202 -0.04 -4.76 -20.42
C THR A 202 -0.28 -3.55 -19.54
N TYR A 203 -1.51 -3.06 -19.54
CA TYR A 203 -1.91 -1.86 -18.80
C TYR A 203 -2.86 -2.18 -17.64
N SER A 204 -2.75 -1.41 -16.57
CA SER A 204 -3.66 -1.43 -15.42
C SER A 204 -3.85 -0.02 -14.85
N CYS A 205 -4.91 0.16 -14.05
CA CYS A 205 -5.16 1.40 -13.33
C CYS A 205 -5.04 1.20 -11.82
N VAL A 206 -4.58 2.24 -11.11
CA VAL A 206 -4.58 2.31 -9.66
C VAL A 206 -5.03 3.68 -9.21
N VAL A 207 -6.00 3.71 -8.29
CA VAL A 207 -6.42 4.95 -7.62
C VAL A 207 -5.81 4.99 -6.24
N LEU A 208 -5.06 6.04 -5.95
CA LEU A 208 -4.46 6.29 -4.65
C LEU A 208 -5.29 7.27 -3.83
N LEU A 209 -5.63 6.85 -2.61
CA LEU A 209 -6.36 7.68 -1.66
C LEU A 209 -5.44 8.61 -0.86
N ASN A 210 -4.17 8.28 -0.76
CA ASN A 210 -3.15 9.00 -0.02
C ASN A 210 -1.87 9.14 -0.84
N ILE A 211 -1.11 10.19 -0.59
CA ILE A 211 0.18 10.45 -1.25
C ILE A 211 1.24 9.54 -0.61
N LEU A 212 1.23 8.26 -0.96
CA LEU A 212 2.36 7.37 -0.73
C LEU A 212 3.23 7.34 -1.98
N PRO A 213 4.56 7.26 -1.85
CA PRO A 213 5.43 7.07 -3.00
C PRO A 213 5.04 5.78 -3.73
N TYR A 214 4.80 5.86 -5.05
CA TYR A 214 4.34 4.74 -5.87
C TYR A 214 5.24 3.49 -5.72
N HIS A 215 6.56 3.66 -5.60
CA HIS A 215 7.54 2.57 -5.48
C HIS A 215 7.43 1.76 -4.18
N GLU A 216 6.71 2.24 -3.17
CA GLU A 216 6.45 1.50 -1.93
C GLU A 216 5.22 0.59 -2.02
N MET A 217 4.43 0.69 -3.10
CA MET A 217 3.19 -0.05 -3.25
C MET A 217 3.40 -1.40 -3.95
N LYS A 218 3.08 -2.48 -3.26
CA LYS A 218 2.95 -3.80 -3.88
C LYS A 218 1.54 -3.95 -4.44
N ILE A 219 1.36 -3.62 -5.72
CA ILE A 219 0.07 -3.76 -6.41
C ILE A 219 -0.06 -5.22 -6.87
N HIS A 220 -0.79 -6.05 -6.13
CA HIS A 220 -0.82 -7.49 -6.36
C HIS A 220 -1.97 -7.99 -7.24
N GLN A 221 -3.06 -7.25 -7.42
CA GLN A 221 -4.24 -7.77 -8.15
C GLN A 221 -5.04 -6.65 -8.82
N ASN A 222 -4.57 -6.13 -9.94
CA ASN A 222 -5.38 -5.28 -10.79
C ASN A 222 -5.82 -6.02 -12.05
N ILE A 223 -7.04 -5.76 -12.48
CA ILE A 223 -7.49 -6.15 -13.82
C ILE A 223 -6.57 -5.47 -14.84
N LYS A 224 -6.12 -6.25 -15.82
CA LYS A 224 -5.16 -5.81 -16.83
C LYS A 224 -5.78 -5.93 -18.21
N VAL A 225 -5.34 -5.07 -19.12
CA VAL A 225 -5.68 -5.12 -20.55
C VAL A 225 -4.39 -5.03 -21.38
N ASP A 226 -4.37 -5.71 -22.52
CA ASP A 226 -3.24 -5.70 -23.42
C ASP A 226 -3.50 -4.77 -24.60
N LEU A 227 -2.59 -3.83 -24.83
CA LEU A 227 -2.56 -2.98 -26.01
C LEU A 227 -1.61 -3.57 -27.04
N HIS A 228 -2.14 -3.89 -28.20
CA HIS A 228 -1.37 -4.30 -29.37
C HIS A 228 -1.24 -3.13 -30.35
N VAL A 229 -0.02 -2.75 -30.65
CA VAL A 229 0.24 -1.71 -31.66
C VAL A 229 0.63 -2.39 -32.96
N THR A 230 -0.04 -2.03 -34.04
CA THR A 230 0.20 -2.61 -35.37
C THR A 230 0.91 -1.61 -36.26
N ALA A 231 1.85 -2.08 -37.06
CA ALA A 231 2.49 -1.26 -38.07
C ALA A 231 1.43 -0.77 -39.11
N THR A 232 1.51 0.48 -39.52
CA THR A 232 0.69 1.01 -40.63
C THR A 232 1.13 0.31 -41.91
N SER A 233 0.23 -0.52 -42.43
CA SER A 233 0.50 -1.18 -43.73
C SER A 233 0.37 -0.14 -44.85
N HIS A 234 1.50 0.28 -45.39
CA HIS A 234 1.54 1.10 -46.61
C HIS A 234 1.27 0.27 -47.89
N SER A 235 0.86 -0.98 -47.76
CA SER A 235 0.61 -1.88 -48.89
C SER A 235 -0.38 -1.31 -49.91
N GLY A 236 -1.37 -0.54 -49.48
CA GLY A 236 -2.33 0.11 -50.39
C GLY A 236 -1.67 1.15 -51.34
N LEU A 237 -0.76 1.96 -50.82
CA LEU A 237 -0.04 2.97 -51.63
C LEU A 237 0.89 2.33 -52.64
N ILE A 238 1.60 1.26 -52.27
CA ILE A 238 2.52 0.54 -53.14
C ILE A 238 1.73 -0.12 -54.29
N VAL A 239 0.57 -0.71 -54.03
CA VAL A 239 -0.28 -1.32 -55.08
C VAL A 239 -0.82 -0.25 -56.05
N ILE A 240 -1.27 0.90 -55.54
CA ILE A 240 -1.78 2.00 -56.38
C ILE A 240 -0.66 2.57 -57.25
N MET A 241 0.52 2.83 -56.67
CA MET A 241 1.66 3.34 -57.43
C MET A 241 2.14 2.32 -58.49
N GLY A 242 2.17 1.03 -58.18
CA GLY A 242 2.53 -0.04 -59.10
C GLY A 242 1.53 -0.19 -60.24
N SER A 243 0.23 -0.05 -59.99
CA SER A 243 -0.79 -0.11 -61.06
C SER A 243 -0.76 1.11 -61.97
N VAL A 244 -0.53 2.31 -61.44
CA VAL A 244 -0.41 3.54 -62.23
C VAL A 244 0.85 3.49 -63.14
N THR A 245 1.97 3.04 -62.60
CA THR A 245 3.21 2.90 -63.41
C THR A 245 3.06 1.86 -64.52
N ALA A 246 2.40 0.74 -64.28
CA ALA A 246 2.14 -0.29 -65.30
C ALA A 246 1.22 0.23 -66.42
N LEU A 247 0.17 1.02 -66.07
CA LEU A 247 -0.71 1.65 -67.04
C LEU A 247 0.02 2.70 -67.90
N LEU A 248 0.87 3.51 -67.31
CA LEU A 248 1.65 4.53 -68.04
C LEU A 248 2.66 3.85 -68.99
N LEU A 249 3.32 2.78 -68.58
CA LEU A 249 4.23 2.00 -69.38
C LEU A 249 3.50 1.34 -70.56
N SER A 250 2.32 0.78 -70.36
CA SER A 250 1.53 0.18 -71.45
C SER A 250 1.03 1.18 -72.47
N LEU A 251 0.63 2.40 -72.00
CA LEU A 251 0.28 3.50 -72.87
C LEU A 251 1.49 3.99 -73.72
N PHE A 252 2.66 4.11 -73.08
CA PHE A 252 3.88 4.54 -73.73
C PHE A 252 4.32 3.53 -74.79
N LEU A 253 4.29 2.23 -74.50
CA LEU A 253 4.59 1.18 -75.47
C LEU A 253 3.60 1.15 -76.65
N GLY A 254 2.31 1.38 -76.37
CA GLY A 254 1.26 1.47 -77.38
C GLY A 254 1.47 2.65 -78.38
N ILE A 255 1.77 3.80 -77.79
CA ILE A 255 2.06 5.01 -78.61
C ILE A 255 3.33 4.79 -79.45
N TRP A 256 4.39 4.25 -78.88
CA TRP A 256 5.64 3.96 -79.56
C TRP A 256 5.44 3.00 -80.73
N ALA A 257 4.66 1.90 -80.52
CA ALA A 257 4.33 0.96 -81.59
C ALA A 257 3.51 1.56 -82.69
N LEU A 258 2.62 2.54 -82.43
CA LEU A 258 1.85 3.26 -83.41
C LEU A 258 2.76 4.23 -84.26
N ILE A 259 3.73 4.86 -83.59
CA ILE A 259 4.72 5.74 -84.34
C ILE A 259 5.59 4.90 -85.30
N GLN A 260 6.11 3.76 -84.82
CA GLN A 260 6.89 2.88 -85.68
C GLN A 260 6.11 2.37 -86.88
N ARG A 261 4.82 2.03 -86.75
CA ARG A 261 3.99 1.64 -87.91
C ARG A 261 3.79 2.76 -88.94
N ARG A 262 3.87 4.01 -88.50
CA ARG A 262 3.67 5.19 -89.38
C ARG A 262 4.90 5.51 -90.15
N ASP A 263 6.07 5.10 -89.71
CA ASP A 263 7.35 5.32 -90.37
C ASP A 263 7.64 4.23 -91.44
N GLU A 264 6.82 3.15 -91.50
CA GLU A 264 6.91 2.06 -92.46
C GLU A 264 5.93 2.19 -93.65
N GLU A 265 5.02 3.20 -93.65
CA GLU A 265 4.16 3.56 -94.80
C GLU A 265 4.73 4.77 -95.63
#